data_cb62d3f03d00be934d131f88fd7a366b
#
_entry.id   cb62d3f03d00be934d131f88fd7a366b
#
_cell.length_a   1.000
_cell.length_b   1.000
_cell.length_c   1.000
_cell.angle_alpha   90.00
_cell.angle_beta   90.00
_cell.angle_gamma   90.00
#
_symmetry.space_group_name_H-M   'P 1'
#
loop_
_entity.id
_entity.type
_entity.pdbx_description
1 polymer ?
#
loop_
_entity_poly.entity_id
_entity_poly.type
_entity_poly.pdbx_seq_one_letter_code
_entity_poly.pdbx_strand_id
1 'polypeptide(L)'
;FVLTLTHLRLICYTISVMRRYNPAEIEPKWQAVWEEQKANEVAVDTSKVKTYVSGMFPYPSGAGMHTGHAFSYSIVDALARFYRQHGHNVLNPMGWDTFGLPAENYAIKTGTAPAKVTAENIANFKKQFKRMGVSIDWSREINTSDPEYYKWTQWVFVQLFKRGLAYQKESLQWWCPVDKTVLANEQVEGGHCWRCGSLVEKKSMKQWFFKITEYADSLLDEIEDLDWPQKIKTAQTNWIGRSQGAEISFTLEETASRRDSDGDRSPVESRAAEVSSTAKEITVFSTRPDTIFGASFIVLAPEHPLAIELATGDFEEATQTYVKEAVKKSEIERTNDTKEKTGVFTGSYVINPVSGEKVPVWVADYVLGGYGTGAVMGVPAHDERDFAFAEKYKLPIIEVIEAPEKTEAVYHGEGVLVNSGDFTGKTTSDAREEIVAWLESKKRGAAKTTYKMRDWLISRQRYWGAPIPIIHCEEHGAVAVPEDQLPVVLPEIEDYAPKGDGKSALA
;
A
#
# COMPACT_ATOMS: atom_id res chain seq x y z
N PHE A 1 -36.70 46.54 43.79
CA PHE A 1 -37.59 46.09 42.69
C PHE A 1 -38.46 44.96 43.23
N VAL A 2 -39.69 45.26 43.64
CA VAL A 2 -40.69 44.28 44.04
C VAL A 2 -41.48 43.90 42.77
N LEU A 3 -41.19 42.75 42.21
CA LEU A 3 -42.05 42.16 41.18
C LEU A 3 -43.39 41.79 41.79
N THR A 4 -44.45 42.44 41.38
CA THR A 4 -45.81 42.17 41.89
C THR A 4 -46.23 40.76 41.50
N LEU A 5 -47.06 40.11 42.36
CA LEU A 5 -47.62 38.77 42.14
C LEU A 5 -48.25 38.59 40.75
N THR A 6 -48.71 39.69 40.16
CA THR A 6 -49.27 39.73 38.80
C THR A 6 -48.20 39.51 37.72
N HIS A 7 -47.02 40.05 37.85
CA HIS A 7 -45.90 39.82 36.91
C HIS A 7 -45.36 38.40 37.03
N LEU A 8 -45.26 37.84 38.23
CA LEU A 8 -44.89 36.43 38.43
C LEU A 8 -45.95 35.47 37.81
N ARG A 9 -47.27 35.79 37.93
CA ARG A 9 -48.34 35.00 37.29
C ARG A 9 -48.24 35.08 35.77
N LEU A 10 -47.96 36.26 35.19
CA LEU A 10 -47.79 36.44 33.76
C LEU A 10 -46.57 35.68 33.23
N ILE A 11 -45.43 35.74 33.93
CA ILE A 11 -44.25 34.97 33.60
C ILE A 11 -44.49 33.46 33.72
N CYS A 12 -45.15 32.99 34.78
CA CYS A 12 -45.52 31.58 34.91
C CYS A 12 -46.56 31.13 33.86
N TYR A 13 -47.50 32.01 33.49
CA TYR A 13 -48.46 31.72 32.44
C TYR A 13 -47.80 31.68 31.06
N THR A 14 -46.87 32.58 30.76
CA THR A 14 -46.10 32.59 29.53
C THR A 14 -45.16 31.36 29.43
N ILE A 15 -44.55 30.96 30.54
CA ILE A 15 -43.76 29.73 30.61
C ILE A 15 -44.61 28.47 30.48
N SER A 16 -45.83 28.48 31.02
CA SER A 16 -46.80 27.35 30.94
C SER A 16 -47.41 27.20 29.54
N VAL A 17 -47.42 28.26 28.72
CA VAL A 17 -47.94 28.26 27.33
C VAL A 17 -46.86 27.95 26.32
N MET A 18 -45.58 28.02 26.68
CA MET A 18 -44.51 27.51 25.83
C MET A 18 -44.63 25.99 25.69
N ARG A 19 -45.24 25.55 24.59
CA ARG A 19 -45.27 24.11 24.25
C ARG A 19 -43.82 23.61 24.30
N ARG A 20 -43.56 22.65 25.19
CA ARG A 20 -42.26 21.98 25.20
C ARG A 20 -42.04 21.37 23.83
N TYR A 21 -40.82 21.48 23.30
CA TYR A 21 -40.40 20.83 22.08
C TYR A 21 -40.71 19.32 22.20
N ASN A 22 -41.59 18.84 21.33
CA ASN A 22 -41.93 17.42 21.24
C ASN A 22 -41.35 16.87 19.91
N PRO A 23 -40.19 16.20 19.93
CA PRO A 23 -39.56 15.71 18.72
C PRO A 23 -40.42 14.71 17.94
N ALA A 24 -41.20 13.91 18.66
CA ALA A 24 -42.07 12.91 18.01
C ALA A 24 -43.19 13.51 17.18
N GLU A 25 -43.62 14.73 17.48
CA GLU A 25 -44.67 15.46 16.76
C GLU A 25 -44.11 16.44 15.73
N ILE A 26 -43.06 17.19 16.14
CA ILE A 26 -42.55 18.32 15.36
C ILE A 26 -41.66 17.86 14.22
N GLU A 27 -40.71 16.91 14.48
CA GLU A 27 -39.75 16.48 13.48
C GLU A 27 -40.41 15.79 12.27
N PRO A 28 -41.32 14.83 12.41
CA PRO A 28 -41.95 14.21 11.25
C PRO A 28 -42.76 15.20 10.40
N LYS A 29 -43.37 16.19 11.06
CA LYS A 29 -44.10 17.26 10.34
C LYS A 29 -43.16 18.05 9.44
N TRP A 30 -42.04 18.50 9.96
CA TRP A 30 -41.08 19.30 9.16
C TRP A 30 -40.34 18.45 8.12
N GLN A 31 -40.04 17.21 8.42
CA GLN A 31 -39.45 16.29 7.45
C GLN A 31 -40.36 16.09 6.24
N ALA A 32 -41.68 15.93 6.47
CA ALA A 32 -42.68 15.84 5.40
C ALA A 32 -42.75 17.13 4.56
N VAL A 33 -42.76 18.31 5.20
CA VAL A 33 -42.74 19.60 4.50
C VAL A 33 -41.48 19.75 3.63
N TRP A 34 -40.27 19.40 4.15
CA TRP A 34 -39.06 19.48 3.38
C TRP A 34 -39.03 18.53 2.18
N GLU A 35 -39.61 17.35 2.33
CA GLU A 35 -39.72 16.38 1.24
C GLU A 35 -40.68 16.88 0.14
N GLU A 36 -41.87 17.38 0.53
CA GLU A 36 -42.87 17.94 -0.39
C GLU A 36 -42.32 19.16 -1.15
N GLN A 37 -41.62 20.07 -0.46
CA GLN A 37 -41.05 21.27 -1.05
C GLN A 37 -39.74 20.99 -1.77
N LYS A 38 -39.19 19.78 -1.74
CA LYS A 38 -37.88 19.45 -2.29
C LYS A 38 -36.77 20.37 -1.77
N ALA A 39 -36.84 20.75 -0.49
CA ALA A 39 -36.04 21.82 0.11
C ALA A 39 -34.51 21.57 0.06
N ASN A 40 -34.12 20.33 -0.13
CA ASN A 40 -32.70 19.93 -0.20
C ASN A 40 -32.23 19.66 -1.63
N GLU A 41 -33.11 19.60 -2.62
CA GLU A 41 -32.73 19.43 -4.02
C GLU A 41 -32.09 20.71 -4.56
N VAL A 42 -31.01 20.56 -5.32
CA VAL A 42 -30.27 21.70 -5.90
C VAL A 42 -30.31 21.67 -7.42
N ALA A 43 -30.73 22.79 -8.00
CA ALA A 43 -30.61 23.03 -9.43
C ALA A 43 -29.29 23.74 -9.75
N VAL A 44 -28.85 23.64 -10.99
CA VAL A 44 -27.69 24.44 -11.46
C VAL A 44 -28.12 25.90 -11.51
N ASP A 45 -27.55 26.73 -10.64
CA ASP A 45 -27.80 28.16 -10.55
C ASP A 45 -26.47 28.89 -10.47
N THR A 46 -26.09 29.54 -11.57
CA THR A 46 -24.82 30.29 -11.70
C THR A 46 -24.87 31.66 -11.05
N SER A 47 -26.04 32.14 -10.63
CA SER A 47 -26.19 33.42 -9.92
C SER A 47 -25.84 33.36 -8.44
N LYS A 48 -25.76 32.17 -7.87
CA LYS A 48 -25.43 31.91 -6.46
C LYS A 48 -24.03 31.35 -6.28
N VAL A 49 -23.44 31.61 -5.12
CA VAL A 49 -22.17 30.98 -4.73
C VAL A 49 -22.40 29.48 -4.62
N LYS A 50 -21.64 28.73 -5.40
CA LYS A 50 -21.70 27.26 -5.40
C LYS A 50 -20.93 26.70 -4.19
N THR A 51 -21.56 25.81 -3.43
CA THR A 51 -20.94 25.11 -2.29
C THR A 51 -21.23 23.64 -2.41
N TYR A 52 -20.18 22.82 -2.37
CA TYR A 52 -20.26 21.38 -2.35
C TYR A 52 -19.85 20.90 -0.96
N VAL A 53 -20.79 20.25 -0.26
CA VAL A 53 -20.57 19.66 1.07
C VAL A 53 -20.73 18.14 0.91
N SER A 54 -19.64 17.41 1.11
CA SER A 54 -19.63 15.97 0.87
C SER A 54 -19.19 15.22 2.12
N GLY A 55 -20.01 14.27 2.54
CA GLY A 55 -19.64 13.20 3.46
C GLY A 55 -19.08 12.01 2.69
N MET A 56 -18.21 11.21 3.32
CA MET A 56 -17.77 9.94 2.77
C MET A 56 -18.98 9.00 2.60
N PHE A 57 -19.09 8.34 1.47
CA PHE A 57 -20.16 7.38 1.21
C PHE A 57 -20.11 6.21 2.22
N PRO A 58 -21.23 5.85 2.85
CA PRO A 58 -21.26 4.72 3.77
C PRO A 58 -21.23 3.39 3.03
N TYR A 59 -20.65 2.38 3.69
CA TYR A 59 -20.79 0.98 3.30
C TYR A 59 -22.13 0.44 3.84
N PRO A 60 -23.09 0.04 3.03
CA PRO A 60 -24.33 -0.58 3.50
C PRO A 60 -24.10 -2.08 3.83
N SER A 61 -23.06 -2.37 4.61
CA SER A 61 -22.60 -3.72 4.96
C SER A 61 -23.24 -4.32 6.20
N GLY A 62 -24.25 -3.68 6.75
CA GLY A 62 -25.00 -4.12 7.91
C GLY A 62 -26.44 -3.63 7.87
N ALA A 63 -27.28 -4.15 8.78
CA ALA A 63 -28.71 -3.89 8.77
C ALA A 63 -29.12 -2.43 9.06
N GLY A 64 -28.19 -1.56 9.49
CA GLY A 64 -28.49 -0.16 9.78
C GLY A 64 -27.26 0.65 10.18
N MET A 65 -27.50 1.95 10.37
CA MET A 65 -26.48 2.91 10.78
C MET A 65 -26.03 2.66 12.22
N HIS A 66 -24.78 2.97 12.50
CA HIS A 66 -24.22 3.05 13.86
C HIS A 66 -23.97 4.51 14.26
N THR A 67 -23.65 4.75 15.54
CA THR A 67 -23.41 6.10 16.09
C THR A 67 -22.36 6.90 15.35
N GLY A 68 -21.32 6.25 14.79
CA GLY A 68 -20.31 6.91 13.97
C GLY A 68 -20.88 7.54 12.70
N HIS A 69 -21.83 6.89 12.03
CA HIS A 69 -22.55 7.49 10.90
C HIS A 69 -23.30 8.74 11.35
N ALA A 70 -24.08 8.63 12.46
CA ALA A 70 -24.83 9.75 12.98
C ALA A 70 -23.93 10.95 13.31
N PHE A 71 -22.79 10.70 13.95
CA PHE A 71 -21.79 11.74 14.26
C PHE A 71 -21.26 12.43 13.00
N SER A 72 -20.75 11.68 12.05
CA SER A 72 -20.11 12.23 10.84
C SER A 72 -21.11 13.01 9.98
N TYR A 73 -22.31 12.45 9.74
CA TYR A 73 -23.30 13.09 8.87
C TYR A 73 -24.01 14.28 9.52
N SER A 74 -24.07 14.35 10.85
CA SER A 74 -24.58 15.54 11.55
C SER A 74 -23.67 16.75 11.34
N ILE A 75 -22.33 16.57 11.30
CA ILE A 75 -21.39 17.65 11.00
C ILE A 75 -21.58 18.13 9.56
N VAL A 76 -21.65 17.21 8.60
CA VAL A 76 -21.90 17.51 7.19
C VAL A 76 -23.21 18.26 7.01
N ASP A 77 -24.28 17.82 7.68
CA ASP A 77 -25.60 18.46 7.63
C ASP A 77 -25.58 19.87 8.22
N ALA A 78 -24.90 20.07 9.34
CA ALA A 78 -24.75 21.39 9.95
C ALA A 78 -24.10 22.40 8.98
N LEU A 79 -23.02 21.98 8.30
CA LEU A 79 -22.36 22.81 7.29
C LEU A 79 -23.28 23.08 6.08
N ALA A 80 -23.95 22.06 5.56
CA ALA A 80 -24.85 22.21 4.43
C ALA A 80 -25.98 23.20 4.73
N ARG A 81 -26.59 23.11 5.93
CA ARG A 81 -27.62 24.04 6.40
C ARG A 81 -27.08 25.45 6.59
N PHE A 82 -25.91 25.60 7.19
CA PHE A 82 -25.26 26.90 7.39
C PHE A 82 -25.09 27.64 6.07
N TYR A 83 -24.45 27.04 5.08
CA TYR A 83 -24.24 27.67 3.77
C TYR A 83 -25.55 27.93 3.03
N ARG A 84 -26.53 27.03 3.12
CA ARG A 84 -27.83 27.23 2.49
C ARG A 84 -28.56 28.43 3.09
N GLN A 85 -28.51 28.61 4.42
CA GLN A 85 -29.07 29.78 5.11
C GLN A 85 -28.38 31.10 4.75
N HIS A 86 -27.10 31.02 4.32
CA HIS A 86 -26.35 32.19 3.82
C HIS A 86 -26.53 32.43 2.31
N GLY A 87 -27.52 31.79 1.68
CA GLY A 87 -27.88 32.03 0.28
C GLY A 87 -27.05 31.28 -0.75
N HIS A 88 -26.19 30.36 -0.33
CA HIS A 88 -25.40 29.54 -1.25
C HIS A 88 -26.26 28.50 -1.95
N ASN A 89 -25.85 28.10 -3.15
CA ASN A 89 -26.36 26.94 -3.87
C ASN A 89 -25.60 25.68 -3.40
N VAL A 90 -26.20 24.92 -2.48
CA VAL A 90 -25.50 23.87 -1.73
C VAL A 90 -25.85 22.48 -2.25
N LEU A 91 -24.89 21.79 -2.82
CA LEU A 91 -24.99 20.37 -3.15
C LEU A 91 -24.47 19.52 -1.95
N ASN A 92 -25.36 18.73 -1.36
CA ASN A 92 -25.05 17.71 -0.34
C ASN A 92 -25.60 16.37 -0.83
N PRO A 93 -24.84 15.64 -1.67
CA PRO A 93 -25.31 14.39 -2.27
C PRO A 93 -25.16 13.21 -1.34
N MET A 94 -25.75 12.07 -1.70
CA MET A 94 -25.54 10.76 -1.07
C MET A 94 -25.08 9.74 -2.12
N GLY A 95 -24.19 8.87 -1.69
CA GLY A 95 -23.80 7.68 -2.43
C GLY A 95 -23.69 6.47 -1.52
N TRP A 96 -23.71 5.30 -2.13
CA TRP A 96 -23.57 4.02 -1.46
C TRP A 96 -22.37 3.28 -2.01
N ASP A 97 -21.38 3.03 -1.16
CA ASP A 97 -20.23 2.20 -1.51
C ASP A 97 -20.60 0.73 -1.30
N THR A 98 -21.12 0.11 -2.35
CA THR A 98 -21.84 -1.16 -2.24
C THR A 98 -21.04 -2.36 -2.63
N PHE A 99 -19.97 -2.21 -3.41
CA PHE A 99 -19.08 -3.30 -3.77
C PHE A 99 -18.10 -3.67 -2.65
N GLY A 100 -17.47 -4.82 -2.79
CA GLY A 100 -16.36 -5.26 -1.94
C GLY A 100 -16.72 -6.26 -0.84
N LEU A 101 -15.69 -6.66 -0.10
CA LEU A 101 -15.73 -7.72 0.90
C LEU A 101 -16.77 -7.54 2.03
N PRO A 102 -16.99 -6.32 2.57
CA PRO A 102 -17.94 -6.15 3.66
C PRO A 102 -19.36 -6.58 3.28
N ALA A 103 -19.85 -6.16 2.12
CA ALA A 103 -21.17 -6.49 1.63
C ALA A 103 -21.29 -7.98 1.24
N GLU A 104 -20.26 -8.52 0.56
CA GLU A 104 -20.24 -9.92 0.15
C GLU A 104 -20.21 -10.88 1.34
N ASN A 105 -19.39 -10.61 2.35
CA ASN A 105 -19.33 -11.45 3.55
C ASN A 105 -20.63 -11.37 4.37
N TYR A 106 -21.30 -10.20 4.40
CA TYR A 106 -22.61 -10.08 5.01
C TYR A 106 -23.66 -10.91 4.24
N ALA A 107 -23.61 -10.87 2.91
CA ALA A 107 -24.45 -11.69 2.04
C ALA A 107 -24.22 -13.21 2.27
N ILE A 108 -22.99 -13.66 2.35
CA ILE A 108 -22.64 -15.06 2.68
C ILE A 108 -23.19 -15.44 4.05
N LYS A 109 -23.02 -14.58 5.06
CA LYS A 109 -23.53 -14.81 6.42
C LYS A 109 -25.04 -14.92 6.48
N THR A 110 -25.76 -14.16 5.68
CA THR A 110 -27.24 -14.13 5.67
C THR A 110 -27.85 -15.12 4.68
N GLY A 111 -27.06 -15.76 3.82
CA GLY A 111 -27.54 -16.64 2.74
C GLY A 111 -28.36 -15.90 1.68
N THR A 112 -28.14 -14.60 1.50
CA THR A 112 -28.89 -13.75 0.56
C THR A 112 -27.94 -13.16 -0.48
N ALA A 113 -28.34 -13.13 -1.76
CA ALA A 113 -27.52 -12.58 -2.83
C ALA A 113 -27.02 -11.14 -2.50
N PRO A 114 -25.74 -10.81 -2.80
CA PRO A 114 -25.15 -9.51 -2.44
C PRO A 114 -25.96 -8.30 -2.93
N ALA A 115 -26.43 -8.32 -4.17
CA ALA A 115 -27.27 -7.26 -4.73
C ALA A 115 -28.55 -7.03 -3.93
N LYS A 116 -29.22 -8.10 -3.53
CA LYS A 116 -30.49 -8.03 -2.78
C LYS A 116 -30.27 -7.50 -1.36
N VAL A 117 -29.34 -8.09 -0.62
CA VAL A 117 -29.06 -7.66 0.77
C VAL A 117 -28.55 -6.23 0.83
N THR A 118 -27.78 -5.81 -0.16
CA THR A 118 -27.29 -4.43 -0.26
C THR A 118 -28.45 -3.46 -0.51
N ALA A 119 -29.37 -3.78 -1.41
CA ALA A 119 -30.56 -2.95 -1.67
C ALA A 119 -31.45 -2.81 -0.43
N GLU A 120 -31.67 -3.89 0.33
CA GLU A 120 -32.42 -3.87 1.59
C GLU A 120 -31.73 -2.98 2.65
N ASN A 121 -30.40 -3.09 2.78
CA ASN A 121 -29.63 -2.27 3.69
C ASN A 121 -29.68 -0.78 3.31
N ILE A 122 -29.51 -0.44 2.02
CA ILE A 122 -29.65 0.94 1.51
C ILE A 122 -31.02 1.52 1.86
N ALA A 123 -32.09 0.76 1.63
CA ALA A 123 -33.45 1.22 1.95
C ALA A 123 -33.57 1.55 3.45
N ASN A 124 -32.99 0.74 4.33
CA ASN A 124 -33.06 0.98 5.77
C ASN A 124 -32.14 2.18 6.16
N PHE A 125 -30.95 2.30 5.65
CA PHE A 125 -30.08 3.46 5.88
C PHE A 125 -30.76 4.76 5.44
N LYS A 126 -31.37 4.77 4.25
CA LYS A 126 -32.11 5.91 3.71
C LYS A 126 -33.28 6.33 4.62
N LYS A 127 -34.01 5.35 5.14
CA LYS A 127 -35.06 5.59 6.13
C LYS A 127 -34.51 6.22 7.41
N GLN A 128 -33.39 5.75 7.90
CA GLN A 128 -32.72 6.28 9.10
C GLN A 128 -32.19 7.71 8.89
N PHE A 129 -31.53 8.00 7.75
CA PHE A 129 -31.10 9.36 7.40
C PHE A 129 -32.28 10.34 7.30
N LYS A 130 -33.37 9.93 6.66
CA LYS A 130 -34.62 10.72 6.59
C LYS A 130 -35.20 10.97 7.99
N ARG A 131 -35.21 9.95 8.86
CA ARG A 131 -35.68 10.10 10.24
C ARG A 131 -34.78 11.02 11.08
N MET A 132 -33.49 11.05 10.85
CA MET A 132 -32.56 12.03 11.46
C MET A 132 -32.75 13.44 10.90
N GLY A 133 -33.41 13.58 9.76
CA GLY A 133 -33.63 14.86 9.11
C GLY A 133 -32.42 15.45 8.43
N VAL A 134 -31.43 14.63 8.06
CA VAL A 134 -30.22 15.08 7.35
C VAL A 134 -30.60 15.63 5.99
N SER A 135 -30.10 16.83 5.64
CA SER A 135 -30.48 17.59 4.46
C SER A 135 -29.76 17.14 3.17
N ILE A 136 -29.96 15.88 2.82
CA ILE A 136 -29.38 15.25 1.63
C ILE A 136 -30.22 15.55 0.40
N ASP A 137 -29.54 15.84 -0.71
CA ASP A 137 -30.16 15.90 -2.04
C ASP A 137 -30.29 14.48 -2.62
N TRP A 138 -31.44 13.84 -2.36
CA TRP A 138 -31.74 12.49 -2.83
C TRP A 138 -31.92 12.38 -4.34
N SER A 139 -32.07 13.48 -5.07
CA SER A 139 -32.11 13.48 -6.53
C SER A 139 -30.72 13.20 -7.16
N ARG A 140 -29.66 13.34 -6.36
CA ARG A 140 -28.25 13.10 -6.72
C ARG A 140 -27.69 11.83 -6.08
N GLU A 141 -28.59 10.92 -5.66
CA GLU A 141 -28.21 9.64 -5.08
C GLU A 141 -27.52 8.75 -6.12
N ILE A 142 -26.41 8.12 -5.73
CA ILE A 142 -25.68 7.16 -6.56
C ILE A 142 -25.43 5.86 -5.82
N ASN A 143 -25.25 4.78 -6.58
CA ASN A 143 -24.89 3.46 -6.07
C ASN A 143 -23.72 2.92 -6.88
N THR A 144 -22.60 2.64 -6.23
CA THR A 144 -21.37 2.20 -6.91
C THR A 144 -21.49 0.83 -7.57
N SER A 145 -22.47 0.00 -7.20
CA SER A 145 -22.77 -1.29 -7.85
C SER A 145 -23.81 -1.19 -8.98
N ASP A 146 -24.32 0.00 -9.28
CA ASP A 146 -25.17 0.20 -10.45
C ASP A 146 -24.34 0.08 -11.73
N PRO A 147 -24.74 -0.73 -12.73
CA PRO A 147 -24.07 -0.84 -14.01
C PRO A 147 -23.83 0.51 -14.69
N GLU A 148 -24.79 1.44 -14.62
CA GLU A 148 -24.62 2.79 -15.17
C GLU A 148 -23.57 3.64 -14.44
N TYR A 149 -23.27 3.30 -13.18
CA TYR A 149 -22.18 3.93 -12.44
C TYR A 149 -20.85 3.23 -12.71
N TYR A 150 -20.74 1.90 -12.50
CA TYR A 150 -19.45 1.24 -12.60
C TYR A 150 -18.95 1.07 -14.03
N LYS A 151 -19.75 1.32 -15.06
CA LYS A 151 -19.23 1.46 -16.43
C LYS A 151 -18.12 2.51 -16.52
N TRP A 152 -18.21 3.57 -15.71
CA TRP A 152 -17.17 4.61 -15.66
C TRP A 152 -15.93 4.11 -14.92
N THR A 153 -16.07 3.30 -13.89
CA THR A 153 -14.95 2.60 -13.25
C THR A 153 -14.22 1.70 -14.27
N GLN A 154 -14.98 0.96 -15.06
CA GLN A 154 -14.44 0.13 -16.14
C GLN A 154 -13.79 0.97 -17.24
N TRP A 155 -14.41 2.07 -17.62
CA TRP A 155 -13.83 2.99 -18.60
C TRP A 155 -12.49 3.57 -18.12
N VAL A 156 -12.39 4.00 -16.86
CA VAL A 156 -11.13 4.45 -16.26
C VAL A 156 -10.08 3.35 -16.33
N PHE A 157 -10.45 2.11 -15.99
CA PHE A 157 -9.54 0.96 -16.11
C PHE A 157 -9.02 0.80 -17.56
N VAL A 158 -9.91 0.85 -18.56
CA VAL A 158 -9.54 0.75 -19.98
C VAL A 158 -8.60 1.88 -20.39
N GLN A 159 -8.83 3.12 -19.91
CA GLN A 159 -7.93 4.24 -20.20
C GLN A 159 -6.54 4.03 -19.59
N LEU A 160 -6.46 3.53 -18.36
CA LEU A 160 -5.18 3.20 -17.71
C LEU A 160 -4.47 2.04 -18.42
N PHE A 161 -5.23 1.00 -18.83
CA PHE A 161 -4.68 -0.13 -19.57
C PHE A 161 -4.09 0.30 -20.92
N LYS A 162 -4.81 1.11 -21.70
CA LYS A 162 -4.33 1.67 -22.98
C LYS A 162 -3.04 2.50 -22.84
N ARG A 163 -2.81 3.10 -21.67
CA ARG A 163 -1.61 3.89 -21.34
C ARG A 163 -0.50 3.08 -20.68
N GLY A 164 -0.66 1.76 -20.53
CA GLY A 164 0.32 0.92 -19.82
C GLY A 164 0.39 1.15 -18.30
N LEU A 165 -0.59 1.87 -17.74
CA LEU A 165 -0.71 2.14 -16.30
C LEU A 165 -1.50 1.07 -15.55
N ALA A 166 -2.26 0.22 -16.25
CA ALA A 166 -2.84 -1.00 -15.71
C ALA A 166 -2.14 -2.21 -16.33
N TYR A 167 -1.62 -3.11 -15.51
CA TYR A 167 -0.85 -4.27 -15.98
C TYR A 167 -1.05 -5.49 -15.09
N GLN A 168 -0.72 -6.66 -15.63
CA GLN A 168 -0.73 -7.92 -14.89
C GLN A 168 0.69 -8.41 -14.62
N LYS A 169 0.93 -8.89 -13.40
CA LYS A 169 2.14 -9.66 -13.07
C LYS A 169 1.84 -10.76 -12.07
N GLU A 170 2.66 -11.79 -12.08
CA GLU A 170 2.70 -12.76 -11.01
C GLU A 170 3.45 -12.19 -9.81
N SER A 171 2.87 -12.31 -8.63
CA SER A 171 3.41 -11.70 -7.41
C SER A 171 2.96 -12.47 -6.18
N LEU A 172 3.86 -12.57 -5.19
CA LEU A 172 3.53 -13.11 -3.87
C LEU A 172 2.60 -12.15 -3.13
N GLN A 173 1.40 -12.62 -2.81
CA GLN A 173 0.38 -11.85 -2.12
C GLN A 173 0.02 -12.52 -0.79
N TRP A 174 -0.39 -11.71 0.19
CA TRP A 174 -0.99 -12.24 1.39
C TRP A 174 -2.35 -12.85 1.08
N TRP A 175 -2.56 -14.05 1.54
CA TRP A 175 -3.78 -14.83 1.35
C TRP A 175 -4.37 -15.21 2.71
N CYS A 176 -5.66 -14.90 2.91
CA CYS A 176 -6.41 -15.39 4.05
C CYS A 176 -7.10 -16.72 3.67
N PRO A 177 -6.73 -17.85 4.28
CA PRO A 177 -7.33 -19.15 3.95
C PRO A 177 -8.79 -19.28 4.43
N VAL A 178 -9.18 -18.50 5.44
CA VAL A 178 -10.56 -18.50 5.98
C VAL A 178 -11.49 -17.62 5.17
N ASP A 179 -11.11 -16.34 4.93
CA ASP A 179 -11.88 -15.44 4.08
C ASP A 179 -11.69 -15.73 2.59
N LYS A 180 -10.74 -16.61 2.24
CA LYS A 180 -10.42 -17.04 0.87
C LYS A 180 -10.21 -15.83 -0.07
N THR A 181 -9.38 -14.89 0.35
CA THR A 181 -9.15 -13.63 -0.36
C THR A 181 -7.72 -13.16 -0.24
N VAL A 182 -7.29 -12.38 -1.23
CA VAL A 182 -6.03 -11.63 -1.19
C VAL A 182 -6.19 -10.44 -0.24
N LEU A 183 -5.15 -10.19 0.55
CA LEU A 183 -5.07 -9.09 1.49
C LEU A 183 -3.98 -8.10 1.05
N ALA A 184 -4.25 -6.80 1.26
CA ALA A 184 -3.21 -5.78 1.21
C ALA A 184 -2.30 -5.88 2.46
N ASN A 185 -1.11 -5.27 2.42
CA ASN A 185 -0.18 -5.33 3.55
C ASN A 185 -0.80 -4.76 4.84
N GLU A 186 -1.59 -3.69 4.72
CA GLU A 186 -2.28 -3.00 5.82
C GLU A 186 -3.42 -3.84 6.43
N GLN A 187 -3.79 -4.94 5.77
CA GLN A 187 -4.82 -5.89 6.21
C GLN A 187 -4.24 -7.12 6.91
N VAL A 188 -2.94 -7.10 7.18
CA VAL A 188 -2.23 -8.17 7.89
C VAL A 188 -1.61 -7.61 9.16
N GLU A 189 -2.10 -8.04 10.31
CA GLU A 189 -1.66 -7.60 11.62
C GLU A 189 -0.98 -8.75 12.36
N GLY A 190 0.34 -8.64 12.58
CA GLY A 190 1.10 -9.70 13.26
C GLY A 190 1.02 -11.09 12.58
N GLY A 191 0.92 -11.13 11.24
CA GLY A 191 0.75 -12.40 10.50
C GLY A 191 -0.68 -12.94 10.46
N HIS A 192 -1.66 -12.16 10.95
CA HIS A 192 -3.06 -12.54 11.00
C HIS A 192 -3.92 -11.64 10.11
N CYS A 193 -5.00 -12.17 9.60
CA CYS A 193 -6.01 -11.41 8.88
C CYS A 193 -6.70 -10.40 9.82
N TRP A 194 -6.64 -9.12 9.51
CA TRP A 194 -7.26 -8.04 10.28
C TRP A 194 -8.76 -8.24 10.56
N ARG A 195 -9.41 -9.06 9.76
CA ARG A 195 -10.85 -9.27 9.78
C ARG A 195 -11.27 -10.52 10.56
N CYS A 196 -10.71 -11.68 10.23
CA CYS A 196 -11.12 -12.96 10.85
C CYS A 196 -10.11 -13.46 11.88
N GLY A 197 -8.97 -12.81 12.05
CA GLY A 197 -7.93 -13.20 12.99
C GLY A 197 -7.16 -14.48 12.65
N SER A 198 -7.42 -15.09 11.48
CA SER A 198 -6.72 -16.32 11.06
C SER A 198 -5.30 -16.02 10.61
N LEU A 199 -4.40 -16.99 10.79
CA LEU A 199 -3.05 -16.92 10.22
C LEU A 199 -3.13 -16.82 8.70
N VAL A 200 -2.35 -15.88 8.12
CA VAL A 200 -2.29 -15.70 6.66
C VAL A 200 -1.04 -16.34 6.08
N GLU A 201 -1.09 -16.63 4.79
CA GLU A 201 0.01 -17.24 4.04
C GLU A 201 0.40 -16.40 2.82
N LYS A 202 1.62 -16.57 2.30
CA LYS A 202 2.04 -16.00 1.02
C LYS A 202 1.69 -16.96 -0.11
N LYS A 203 0.99 -16.45 -1.14
CA LYS A 203 0.59 -17.22 -2.32
C LYS A 203 1.00 -16.47 -3.59
N SER A 204 1.70 -17.13 -4.52
CA SER A 204 1.99 -16.56 -5.83
C SER A 204 0.74 -16.58 -6.70
N MET A 205 0.36 -15.43 -7.23
CA MET A 205 -0.85 -15.26 -8.02
C MET A 205 -0.66 -14.18 -9.08
N LYS A 206 -1.24 -14.41 -10.26
CA LYS A 206 -1.30 -13.40 -11.32
C LYS A 206 -2.35 -12.36 -10.98
N GLN A 207 -1.94 -11.10 -10.85
CA GLN A 207 -2.77 -10.01 -10.33
C GLN A 207 -2.70 -8.76 -11.21
N TRP A 208 -3.76 -7.96 -11.17
CA TRP A 208 -3.82 -6.65 -11.79
C TRP A 208 -3.32 -5.56 -10.85
N PHE A 209 -2.51 -4.65 -11.39
CA PHE A 209 -1.95 -3.51 -10.68
C PHE A 209 -2.19 -2.23 -11.47
N PHE A 210 -2.38 -1.12 -10.72
CA PHE A 210 -2.22 0.23 -11.26
C PHE A 210 -0.83 0.76 -10.90
N LYS A 211 -0.14 1.31 -11.91
CA LYS A 211 1.22 1.85 -11.81
C LYS A 211 1.20 3.25 -11.18
N ILE A 212 0.73 3.34 -9.94
CA ILE A 212 0.62 4.62 -9.22
C ILE A 212 1.98 5.22 -8.89
N THR A 213 3.04 4.43 -8.90
CA THR A 213 4.42 4.90 -8.68
C THR A 213 4.90 5.87 -9.75
N GLU A 214 4.32 5.86 -10.96
CA GLU A 214 4.60 6.85 -12.02
C GLU A 214 4.24 8.30 -11.61
N TYR A 215 3.37 8.45 -10.62
CA TYR A 215 2.92 9.75 -10.11
C TYR A 215 3.59 10.14 -8.79
N ALA A 216 4.56 9.36 -8.30
CA ALA A 216 5.16 9.56 -6.98
C ALA A 216 5.80 10.94 -6.82
N ASP A 217 6.56 11.39 -7.82
CA ASP A 217 7.22 12.69 -7.79
C ASP A 217 6.21 13.84 -7.86
N SER A 218 5.28 13.82 -8.81
CA SER A 218 4.27 14.89 -8.91
C SER A 218 3.42 14.99 -7.64
N LEU A 219 3.07 13.86 -7.01
CA LEU A 219 2.35 13.86 -5.74
C LEU A 219 3.16 14.50 -4.60
N LEU A 220 4.48 14.30 -4.57
CA LEU A 220 5.35 14.92 -3.57
C LEU A 220 5.58 16.39 -3.83
N ASP A 221 5.83 16.75 -5.09
CA ASP A 221 6.17 18.13 -5.47
C ASP A 221 4.97 19.06 -5.30
N GLU A 222 3.74 18.56 -5.55
CA GLU A 222 2.51 19.35 -5.45
C GLU A 222 1.90 19.38 -4.02
N ILE A 223 2.37 18.55 -3.08
CA ILE A 223 1.76 18.44 -1.75
C ILE A 223 1.95 19.72 -0.91
N GLU A 224 3.03 20.46 -1.14
CA GLU A 224 3.31 21.67 -0.39
C GLU A 224 2.36 22.82 -0.76
N ASP A 225 1.83 22.83 -1.97
CA ASP A 225 0.89 23.85 -2.47
C ASP A 225 -0.54 23.63 -1.93
N LEU A 226 -0.82 22.49 -1.30
CA LEU A 226 -2.14 22.18 -0.76
C LEU A 226 -2.38 22.90 0.57
N ASP A 227 -3.58 23.46 0.76
CA ASP A 227 -4.05 24.01 2.05
C ASP A 227 -4.49 22.86 2.99
N TRP A 228 -3.54 22.00 3.33
CA TRP A 228 -3.74 20.85 4.23
C TRP A 228 -2.97 21.03 5.54
N PRO A 229 -3.49 20.45 6.66
CA PRO A 229 -2.74 20.42 7.91
C PRO A 229 -1.38 19.75 7.73
N GLN A 230 -0.32 20.33 8.33
CA GLN A 230 1.05 19.83 8.20
C GLN A 230 1.18 18.33 8.56
N LYS A 231 0.44 17.86 9.58
CA LYS A 231 0.40 16.44 9.94
C LYS A 231 0.00 15.54 8.77
N ILE A 232 -0.95 15.98 7.94
CA ILE A 232 -1.41 15.22 6.77
C ILE A 232 -0.34 15.24 5.68
N LYS A 233 0.24 16.41 5.37
CA LYS A 233 1.34 16.52 4.40
C LYS A 233 2.50 15.59 4.79
N THR A 234 2.95 15.63 6.04
CA THR A 234 4.02 14.74 6.54
C THR A 234 3.65 13.27 6.42
N ALA A 235 2.40 12.89 6.73
CA ALA A 235 1.95 11.50 6.60
C ALA A 235 1.96 11.03 5.14
N GLN A 236 1.53 11.88 4.19
CA GLN A 236 1.55 11.58 2.75
C GLN A 236 3.00 11.47 2.23
N THR A 237 3.87 12.41 2.58
CA THR A 237 5.30 12.38 2.22
C THR A 237 5.99 11.10 2.71
N ASN A 238 5.74 10.72 3.96
CA ASN A 238 6.30 9.49 4.54
C ASN A 238 5.72 8.21 3.90
N TRP A 239 4.46 8.24 3.49
CA TRP A 239 3.81 7.13 2.78
C TRP A 239 4.43 6.92 1.39
N ILE A 240 4.61 7.99 0.61
CA ILE A 240 5.27 7.93 -0.69
C ILE A 240 6.74 7.54 -0.50
N GLY A 241 7.43 8.17 0.44
CA GLY A 241 8.76 7.80 0.92
C GLY A 241 9.81 7.76 -0.18
N ARG A 242 9.99 8.90 -0.91
CA ARG A 242 11.07 9.06 -1.89
C ARG A 242 12.43 8.96 -1.22
N SER A 243 13.29 8.10 -1.72
CA SER A 243 14.67 7.92 -1.28
C SER A 243 15.61 8.04 -2.48
N GLN A 244 16.57 8.94 -2.38
CA GLN A 244 17.62 9.10 -3.37
C GLN A 244 18.89 8.37 -2.90
N GLY A 245 19.54 7.67 -3.81
CA GLY A 245 20.73 6.88 -3.52
C GLY A 245 21.35 6.34 -4.79
N ALA A 246 21.97 5.18 -4.69
CA ALA A 246 22.57 4.48 -5.82
C ALA A 246 22.23 2.98 -5.80
N GLU A 247 22.03 2.41 -6.98
CA GLU A 247 22.16 0.98 -7.21
C GLU A 247 23.63 0.66 -7.43
N ILE A 248 24.14 -0.37 -6.75
CA ILE A 248 25.55 -0.75 -6.77
C ILE A 248 25.64 -2.25 -7.04
N SER A 249 26.42 -2.65 -8.04
CA SER A 249 26.60 -4.05 -8.45
C SER A 249 27.86 -4.65 -7.85
N PHE A 250 27.68 -5.71 -7.06
CA PHE A 250 28.74 -6.53 -6.48
C PHE A 250 28.86 -7.82 -7.29
N THR A 251 30.04 -8.09 -7.85
CA THR A 251 30.28 -9.30 -8.65
C THR A 251 30.43 -10.51 -7.74
N LEU A 252 29.76 -11.61 -8.04
CA LEU A 252 29.95 -12.88 -7.34
C LEU A 252 31.37 -13.40 -7.55
N GLU A 253 31.98 -13.88 -6.48
CA GLU A 253 33.25 -14.57 -6.59
C GLU A 253 33.03 -15.92 -7.32
N GLU A 254 33.85 -16.17 -8.35
CA GLU A 254 33.86 -17.48 -9.01
C GLU A 254 34.44 -18.52 -8.03
N THR A 255 33.55 -19.35 -7.45
CA THR A 255 34.00 -20.54 -6.73
C THR A 255 34.62 -21.50 -7.73
N ALA A 256 35.94 -21.64 -7.70
CA ALA A 256 36.64 -22.69 -8.43
C ALA A 256 36.14 -24.04 -7.87
N SER A 257 35.20 -24.64 -8.56
CA SER A 257 35.04 -26.08 -8.74
C SER A 257 33.58 -26.54 -8.75
N ARG A 258 33.18 -27.10 -9.86
CA ARG A 258 32.76 -28.49 -9.84
C ARG A 258 33.90 -29.26 -10.51
N ARG A 259 34.82 -29.82 -9.74
CA ARG A 259 35.66 -30.92 -10.24
C ARG A 259 34.71 -32.06 -10.46
N ASP A 260 34.36 -32.36 -11.70
CA ASP A 260 33.72 -33.58 -12.13
C ASP A 260 34.66 -34.75 -11.67
N SER A 261 34.19 -35.43 -10.63
CA SER A 261 34.73 -36.74 -10.26
C SER A 261 34.06 -37.79 -11.15
N ASP A 262 34.37 -37.75 -12.44
CA ASP A 262 34.14 -38.87 -13.34
C ASP A 262 35.24 -38.83 -14.43
N GLY A 263 36.30 -39.57 -14.14
CA GLY A 263 37.26 -39.98 -15.13
C GLY A 263 36.65 -41.02 -16.04
N ASP A 264 36.29 -40.67 -17.20
CA ASP A 264 36.36 -41.41 -18.46
C ASP A 264 35.55 -40.73 -19.55
N ARG A 265 36.17 -39.93 -20.43
CA ARG A 265 35.64 -39.68 -21.78
C ARG A 265 36.78 -39.37 -22.75
N SER A 266 36.84 -40.17 -23.79
CA SER A 266 37.64 -40.02 -25.00
C SER A 266 37.36 -38.71 -25.75
N PRO A 267 38.35 -38.20 -26.56
CA PRO A 267 38.24 -36.95 -27.25
C PRO A 267 37.36 -37.04 -28.50
N VAL A 268 36.18 -36.42 -28.46
CA VAL A 268 35.38 -36.17 -29.66
C VAL A 268 35.03 -34.70 -29.73
N GLU A 269 35.66 -34.06 -30.71
CA GLU A 269 35.27 -32.83 -31.41
C GLU A 269 34.72 -31.65 -30.64
N SER A 270 35.60 -30.64 -30.51
CA SER A 270 35.30 -29.25 -30.22
C SER A 270 34.21 -28.68 -31.13
N ARG A 271 33.03 -28.43 -30.61
CA ARG A 271 32.18 -27.33 -31.05
C ARG A 271 32.22 -26.26 -29.99
N ALA A 272 32.87 -25.15 -30.33
CA ALA A 272 32.85 -23.93 -29.54
C ALA A 272 31.41 -23.45 -29.33
N ALA A 273 30.85 -23.75 -28.20
CA ALA A 273 29.73 -23.00 -27.66
C ALA A 273 30.37 -21.81 -26.93
N GLU A 274 30.20 -20.61 -27.45
CA GLU A 274 30.42 -19.36 -26.75
C GLU A 274 29.52 -19.37 -25.50
N VAL A 275 30.05 -19.81 -24.40
CA VAL A 275 29.47 -19.56 -23.09
C VAL A 275 29.76 -18.09 -22.80
N SER A 276 28.77 -17.23 -23.05
CA SER A 276 28.72 -15.90 -22.52
C SER A 276 28.83 -16.01 -21.00
N SER A 277 30.02 -15.79 -20.45
CA SER A 277 30.25 -15.66 -19.01
C SER A 277 29.72 -14.28 -18.56
N THR A 278 28.41 -14.14 -18.41
CA THR A 278 27.85 -13.06 -17.61
C THR A 278 28.15 -13.42 -16.16
N ALA A 279 29.20 -12.83 -15.59
CA ALA A 279 29.49 -12.92 -14.17
C ALA A 279 28.21 -12.52 -13.43
N LYS A 280 27.68 -13.43 -12.59
CA LYS A 280 26.48 -13.13 -11.79
C LYS A 280 26.80 -11.98 -10.83
N GLU A 281 25.88 -11.04 -10.69
CA GLU A 281 26.01 -9.86 -9.83
C GLU A 281 24.87 -9.79 -8.83
N ILE A 282 25.15 -9.22 -7.65
CA ILE A 282 24.13 -8.79 -6.68
C ILE A 282 24.08 -7.27 -6.75
N THR A 283 22.91 -6.73 -7.09
CA THR A 283 22.69 -5.28 -7.08
C THR A 283 22.02 -4.90 -5.75
N VAL A 284 22.64 -3.97 -5.03
CA VAL A 284 22.11 -3.39 -3.79
C VAL A 284 21.67 -1.95 -4.03
N PHE A 285 20.66 -1.49 -3.28
CA PHE A 285 20.30 -0.08 -3.22
C PHE A 285 20.76 0.51 -1.89
N SER A 286 21.48 1.65 -1.92
CA SER A 286 21.90 2.38 -0.73
C SER A 286 21.64 3.88 -0.88
N THR A 287 21.09 4.50 0.18
CA THR A 287 21.00 5.96 0.30
C THR A 287 22.32 6.60 0.77
N ARG A 288 23.29 5.76 1.18
CA ARG A 288 24.60 6.15 1.69
C ARG A 288 25.72 5.50 0.88
N PRO A 289 25.86 5.80 -0.44
CA PRO A 289 26.95 5.26 -1.24
C PRO A 289 28.34 5.68 -0.72
N ASP A 290 28.41 6.77 0.04
CA ASP A 290 29.61 7.24 0.74
C ASP A 290 30.18 6.22 1.75
N THR A 291 29.36 5.28 2.25
CA THR A 291 29.81 4.26 3.22
C THR A 291 30.28 2.95 2.58
N ILE A 292 30.32 2.84 1.25
CA ILE A 292 30.59 1.58 0.54
C ILE A 292 31.92 0.93 0.91
N PHE A 293 32.94 1.70 1.26
CA PHE A 293 34.26 1.17 1.71
C PHE A 293 34.13 0.45 3.07
N GLY A 294 33.12 0.77 3.87
CA GLY A 294 32.79 0.10 5.14
C GLY A 294 31.86 -1.11 4.99
N ALA A 295 31.47 -1.45 3.75
CA ALA A 295 30.60 -2.61 3.51
C ALA A 295 31.35 -3.91 3.79
N SER A 296 31.02 -4.57 4.90
CA SER A 296 31.68 -5.77 5.39
C SER A 296 30.89 -7.06 5.14
N PHE A 297 29.64 -6.96 4.70
CA PHE A 297 28.79 -8.08 4.26
C PHE A 297 27.65 -7.58 3.36
N ILE A 298 27.10 -8.49 2.55
CA ILE A 298 25.86 -8.26 1.79
C ILE A 298 24.73 -9.08 2.42
N VAL A 299 23.53 -8.49 2.51
CA VAL A 299 22.34 -9.17 3.03
C VAL A 299 21.26 -9.20 1.98
N LEU A 300 20.76 -10.40 1.72
CA LEU A 300 19.61 -10.65 0.88
C LEU A 300 18.35 -10.79 1.75
N ALA A 301 17.24 -10.26 1.28
CA ALA A 301 15.94 -10.57 1.83
C ALA A 301 15.63 -12.09 1.64
N PRO A 302 14.88 -12.73 2.55
CA PRO A 302 14.47 -14.12 2.40
C PRO A 302 13.69 -14.40 1.11
N GLU A 303 12.99 -13.42 0.57
CA GLU A 303 12.23 -13.50 -0.68
C GLU A 303 13.07 -13.25 -1.95
N HIS A 304 14.33 -12.87 -1.79
CA HIS A 304 15.19 -12.57 -2.94
C HIS A 304 15.47 -13.85 -3.74
N PRO A 305 15.38 -13.83 -5.09
CA PRO A 305 15.61 -15.02 -5.92
C PRO A 305 16.94 -15.73 -5.65
N LEU A 306 17.98 -14.95 -5.42
CA LEU A 306 19.34 -15.46 -5.15
C LEU A 306 19.52 -16.00 -3.73
N ALA A 307 18.57 -15.83 -2.80
CA ALA A 307 18.72 -16.24 -1.40
C ALA A 307 18.98 -17.75 -1.26
N ILE A 308 18.28 -18.57 -2.04
CA ILE A 308 18.48 -20.02 -2.07
C ILE A 308 19.53 -20.42 -3.11
N GLU A 309 19.56 -19.75 -4.25
CA GLU A 309 20.49 -20.06 -5.35
C GLU A 309 21.96 -19.94 -4.97
N LEU A 310 22.30 -18.97 -4.09
CA LEU A 310 23.66 -18.72 -3.62
C LEU A 310 24.05 -19.57 -2.41
N ALA A 311 23.15 -20.37 -1.85
CA ALA A 311 23.49 -21.31 -0.80
C ALA A 311 24.36 -22.44 -1.36
N THR A 312 25.49 -22.70 -0.72
CA THR A 312 26.48 -23.67 -1.21
C THR A 312 26.91 -24.65 -0.14
N GLY A 313 27.05 -25.94 -0.52
CA GLY A 313 27.58 -26.99 0.35
C GLY A 313 26.78 -27.15 1.66
N ASP A 314 27.47 -27.11 2.79
CA ASP A 314 26.87 -27.30 4.13
C ASP A 314 25.88 -26.22 4.54
N PHE A 315 25.77 -25.10 3.78
CA PHE A 315 24.87 -23.99 4.07
C PHE A 315 23.51 -24.09 3.38
N GLU A 316 23.31 -25.02 2.43
CA GLU A 316 22.08 -25.15 1.65
C GLU A 316 20.85 -25.44 2.53
N GLU A 317 20.92 -26.47 3.38
CA GLU A 317 19.81 -26.87 4.23
C GLU A 317 19.46 -25.80 5.28
N ALA A 318 20.48 -25.20 5.89
CA ALA A 318 20.31 -24.13 6.87
C ALA A 318 19.66 -22.89 6.24
N THR A 319 20.09 -22.50 5.04
CA THR A 319 19.52 -21.36 4.31
C THR A 319 18.08 -21.60 3.90
N GLN A 320 17.76 -22.77 3.35
CA GLN A 320 16.39 -23.12 2.99
C GLN A 320 15.45 -23.12 4.20
N THR A 321 15.90 -23.64 5.31
CA THR A 321 15.13 -23.67 6.57
C THR A 321 14.90 -22.26 7.07
N TYR A 322 15.94 -21.43 7.12
CA TYR A 322 15.83 -20.04 7.55
C TYR A 322 14.88 -19.23 6.67
N VAL A 323 14.99 -19.35 5.35
CA VAL A 323 14.10 -18.66 4.39
C VAL A 323 12.64 -19.03 4.64
N LYS A 324 12.34 -20.34 4.78
CA LYS A 324 10.97 -20.82 5.05
C LYS A 324 10.36 -20.23 6.32
N GLU A 325 11.14 -20.06 7.38
CA GLU A 325 10.66 -19.47 8.63
C GLU A 325 10.58 -17.94 8.56
N ALA A 326 11.54 -17.30 7.92
CA ALA A 326 11.59 -15.83 7.83
C ALA A 326 10.45 -15.25 6.98
N VAL A 327 10.04 -15.89 5.88
CA VAL A 327 8.93 -15.39 5.01
C VAL A 327 7.56 -15.50 5.68
N LYS A 328 7.41 -16.27 6.76
CA LYS A 328 6.16 -16.34 7.54
C LYS A 328 5.96 -15.13 8.44
N LYS A 329 7.05 -14.41 8.79
CA LYS A 329 7.01 -13.24 9.66
C LYS A 329 6.46 -12.04 8.89
N SER A 330 5.65 -11.19 9.53
CA SER A 330 5.17 -9.93 8.96
C SER A 330 6.31 -8.92 8.78
N GLU A 331 6.15 -7.97 7.86
CA GLU A 331 7.14 -6.89 7.66
C GLU A 331 7.34 -6.06 8.95
N ILE A 332 6.26 -5.80 9.70
CA ILE A 332 6.32 -5.09 11.00
C ILE A 332 7.17 -5.85 12.01
N GLU A 333 6.99 -7.16 12.07
CA GLU A 333 7.76 -8.03 12.97
C GLU A 333 9.24 -8.09 12.60
N ARG A 334 9.55 -8.06 11.31
CA ARG A 334 10.91 -8.11 10.76
C ARG A 334 11.65 -6.80 10.94
N THR A 335 10.96 -5.65 10.84
CA THR A 335 11.54 -4.31 10.97
C THR A 335 11.52 -3.75 12.39
N ASN A 336 11.05 -4.51 13.37
CA ASN A 336 11.06 -4.06 14.76
C ASN A 336 12.50 -3.91 15.28
N ASP A 337 12.87 -2.67 15.67
CA ASP A 337 14.23 -2.33 16.08
C ASP A 337 14.62 -2.97 17.43
N THR A 338 13.65 -3.30 18.28
CA THR A 338 13.90 -3.94 19.57
C THR A 338 14.17 -5.45 19.49
N LYS A 339 13.93 -6.05 18.30
CA LYS A 339 14.10 -7.49 18.10
C LYS A 339 15.54 -7.81 17.70
N GLU A 340 16.05 -8.90 18.27
CA GLU A 340 17.35 -9.46 17.90
C GLU A 340 17.42 -9.73 16.38
N LYS A 341 18.45 -9.21 15.70
CA LYS A 341 18.67 -9.44 14.28
C LYS A 341 19.18 -10.84 14.04
N THR A 342 18.58 -11.57 13.10
CA THR A 342 18.94 -12.94 12.76
C THR A 342 19.24 -13.09 11.28
N GLY A 343 20.09 -14.05 10.93
CA GLY A 343 20.44 -14.37 9.57
C GLY A 343 21.21 -15.69 9.45
N VAL A 344 21.43 -16.11 8.21
CA VAL A 344 22.18 -17.30 7.86
C VAL A 344 23.20 -16.95 6.76
N PHE A 345 24.42 -17.47 6.87
CA PHE A 345 25.44 -17.34 5.84
C PHE A 345 25.13 -18.31 4.69
N THR A 346 25.26 -17.83 3.44
CA THR A 346 24.97 -18.64 2.25
C THR A 346 26.15 -19.53 1.81
N GLY A 347 27.36 -19.29 2.32
CA GLY A 347 28.58 -19.90 1.82
C GLY A 347 29.19 -19.17 0.62
N SER A 348 28.52 -18.17 0.06
CA SER A 348 28.95 -17.40 -1.10
C SER A 348 29.51 -16.05 -0.71
N TYR A 349 30.32 -15.48 -1.61
CA TYR A 349 30.96 -14.17 -1.46
C TYR A 349 30.82 -13.33 -2.71
N VAL A 350 30.89 -12.02 -2.54
CA VAL A 350 30.98 -11.02 -3.63
C VAL A 350 32.24 -10.18 -3.48
N ILE A 351 32.59 -9.50 -4.53
CA ILE A 351 33.69 -8.53 -4.54
C ILE A 351 33.12 -7.12 -4.42
N ASN A 352 33.61 -6.36 -3.44
CA ASN A 352 33.27 -4.95 -3.29
C ASN A 352 33.85 -4.17 -4.47
N PRO A 353 33.05 -3.43 -5.26
CA PRO A 353 33.54 -2.81 -6.49
C PRO A 353 34.57 -1.68 -6.28
N VAL A 354 34.59 -1.07 -5.07
CA VAL A 354 35.52 0.05 -4.79
C VAL A 354 36.81 -0.37 -4.06
N SER A 355 36.70 -1.31 -3.10
CA SER A 355 37.86 -1.78 -2.34
C SER A 355 38.54 -3.01 -2.96
N GLY A 356 37.82 -3.78 -3.79
CA GLY A 356 38.26 -5.08 -4.29
C GLY A 356 38.25 -6.20 -3.25
N GLU A 357 37.78 -5.94 -2.05
CA GLU A 357 37.72 -6.91 -0.96
C GLU A 357 36.58 -7.92 -1.12
N LYS A 358 36.82 -9.11 -0.57
CA LYS A 358 35.87 -10.20 -0.55
C LYS A 358 34.87 -10.03 0.60
N VAL A 359 33.56 -10.02 0.30
CA VAL A 359 32.49 -9.73 1.22
C VAL A 359 31.52 -10.91 1.27
N PRO A 360 31.18 -11.48 2.46
CA PRO A 360 30.26 -12.61 2.58
C PRO A 360 28.81 -12.22 2.30
N VAL A 361 28.05 -13.17 1.71
CA VAL A 361 26.62 -13.00 1.43
C VAL A 361 25.77 -13.74 2.46
N TRP A 362 24.88 -13.00 3.09
CA TRP A 362 23.97 -13.49 4.12
C TRP A 362 22.51 -13.37 3.66
N VAL A 363 21.63 -14.17 4.26
CA VAL A 363 20.17 -13.97 4.20
C VAL A 363 19.70 -13.57 5.60
N ALA A 364 18.97 -12.46 5.72
CA ALA A 364 18.48 -11.99 7.02
C ALA A 364 17.06 -11.42 6.94
N ASP A 365 16.31 -11.59 8.03
CA ASP A 365 14.90 -11.27 8.08
C ASP A 365 14.61 -9.75 8.21
N TYR A 366 15.59 -8.92 8.60
CA TYR A 366 15.42 -7.47 8.70
C TYR A 366 15.51 -6.74 7.34
N VAL A 367 15.89 -7.43 6.26
CA VAL A 367 15.87 -6.91 4.89
C VAL A 367 14.57 -7.30 4.21
N LEU A 368 13.89 -6.33 3.58
CA LEU A 368 12.60 -6.53 2.93
C LEU A 368 12.76 -6.72 1.42
N GLY A 369 12.21 -7.79 0.87
CA GLY A 369 12.26 -8.10 -0.57
C GLY A 369 11.48 -7.12 -1.45
N GLY A 370 10.59 -6.33 -0.87
CA GLY A 370 9.76 -5.34 -1.59
C GLY A 370 10.32 -3.92 -1.56
N TYR A 371 11.49 -3.68 -0.99
CA TYR A 371 12.14 -2.37 -0.95
C TYR A 371 13.50 -2.40 -1.65
N GLY A 372 13.74 -1.42 -2.54
CA GLY A 372 14.94 -1.39 -3.37
C GLY A 372 15.07 -2.63 -4.24
N THR A 373 16.24 -3.24 -4.20
CA THR A 373 16.55 -4.49 -4.91
C THR A 373 16.25 -5.75 -4.07
N GLY A 374 15.84 -5.62 -2.81
CA GLY A 374 15.77 -6.73 -1.87
C GLY A 374 17.13 -7.21 -1.36
N ALA A 375 18.18 -6.45 -1.62
CA ALA A 375 19.55 -6.66 -1.16
C ALA A 375 20.12 -5.36 -0.59
N VAL A 376 20.91 -5.43 0.47
CA VAL A 376 21.58 -4.30 1.09
C VAL A 376 23.03 -4.62 1.38
N MET A 377 23.90 -3.60 1.37
CA MET A 377 25.26 -3.70 1.91
C MET A 377 25.22 -3.41 3.41
N GLY A 378 25.84 -4.26 4.21
CA GLY A 378 25.97 -4.08 5.65
C GLY A 378 27.15 -3.16 5.97
N VAL A 379 26.88 -2.04 6.65
CA VAL A 379 27.87 -1.02 7.05
C VAL A 379 27.85 -0.80 8.56
N PRO A 380 28.35 -1.74 9.34
CA PRO A 380 28.12 -1.79 10.79
C PRO A 380 28.64 -0.58 11.59
N ALA A 381 29.63 0.15 11.10
CA ALA A 381 30.08 1.38 11.76
C ALA A 381 29.08 2.54 11.60
N HIS A 382 28.09 2.45 10.68
CA HIS A 382 27.21 3.54 10.28
C HIS A 382 25.71 3.16 10.21
N ASP A 383 25.34 1.94 10.62
CA ASP A 383 23.95 1.48 10.75
C ASP A 383 23.81 0.57 12.00
N GLU A 384 22.89 0.89 12.91
CA GLU A 384 22.72 0.17 14.18
C GLU A 384 22.26 -1.28 13.99
N ARG A 385 21.45 -1.54 12.96
CA ARG A 385 20.98 -2.91 12.66
C ARG A 385 22.13 -3.77 12.17
N ASP A 386 22.97 -3.19 11.31
CA ASP A 386 24.15 -3.85 10.77
C ASP A 386 25.23 -4.02 11.86
N PHE A 387 25.33 -3.06 12.79
CA PHE A 387 26.23 -3.17 13.97
C PHE A 387 25.81 -4.35 14.85
N ALA A 388 24.55 -4.42 15.25
CA ALA A 388 24.05 -5.53 16.07
C ALA A 388 24.20 -6.89 15.38
N PHE A 389 24.02 -6.93 14.06
CA PHE A 389 24.24 -8.11 13.25
C PHE A 389 25.72 -8.50 13.21
N ALA A 390 26.60 -7.53 12.94
CA ALA A 390 28.05 -7.77 12.88
C ALA A 390 28.63 -8.23 14.21
N GLU A 391 28.21 -7.65 15.34
CA GLU A 391 28.63 -8.12 16.68
C GLU A 391 28.23 -9.57 16.91
N LYS A 392 26.97 -9.93 16.60
CA LYS A 392 26.46 -11.28 16.80
C LYS A 392 27.21 -12.32 15.99
N TYR A 393 27.49 -12.02 14.73
CA TYR A 393 28.13 -12.94 13.78
C TYR A 393 29.64 -12.75 13.65
N LYS A 394 30.22 -11.83 14.43
CA LYS A 394 31.66 -11.52 14.47
C LYS A 394 32.21 -11.09 13.10
N LEU A 395 31.43 -10.25 12.41
CA LEU A 395 31.81 -9.65 11.14
C LEU A 395 32.64 -8.38 11.36
N PRO A 396 33.51 -7.97 10.40
CA PRO A 396 34.31 -6.77 10.52
C PRO A 396 33.46 -5.51 10.66
N ILE A 397 33.90 -4.57 11.50
CA ILE A 397 33.29 -3.25 11.68
C ILE A 397 34.37 -2.23 11.22
N ILE A 398 34.12 -1.58 10.09
CA ILE A 398 35.06 -0.69 9.44
C ILE A 398 34.50 0.73 9.47
N GLU A 399 35.13 1.62 10.20
CA GLU A 399 34.81 3.04 10.25
C GLU A 399 35.29 3.74 8.98
N VAL A 400 34.38 4.40 8.26
CA VAL A 400 34.71 5.13 7.00
C VAL A 400 34.24 6.58 7.04
N ILE A 401 33.60 7.02 8.11
CA ILE A 401 33.24 8.42 8.35
C ILE A 401 33.76 8.81 9.73
N GLU A 402 34.60 9.81 9.79
CA GLU A 402 35.05 10.41 11.03
C GLU A 402 33.99 11.43 11.53
N ALA A 403 33.50 11.21 12.72
CA ALA A 403 32.54 12.13 13.36
C ALA A 403 33.30 13.38 13.89
N PRO A 404 32.69 14.57 13.83
CA PRO A 404 33.24 15.79 14.43
C PRO A 404 33.44 15.66 15.94
N GLU A 405 32.53 14.97 16.60
CA GLU A 405 32.59 14.63 18.04
C GLU A 405 32.20 13.16 18.20
N LYS A 406 33.08 12.34 18.72
CA LYS A 406 32.85 10.90 18.91
C LYS A 406 32.09 10.65 20.20
N THR A 407 30.78 10.44 20.13
CA THR A 407 29.91 10.21 21.27
C THR A 407 29.23 8.84 21.30
N GLU A 408 29.15 8.12 20.17
CA GLU A 408 28.38 6.88 20.03
C GLU A 408 29.19 5.77 19.32
N ALA A 409 28.81 4.52 19.56
CA ALA A 409 29.44 3.35 18.93
C ALA A 409 29.15 3.28 17.43
N VAL A 410 28.01 3.81 16.98
CA VAL A 410 27.56 3.86 15.59
C VAL A 410 27.31 5.32 15.21
N TYR A 411 27.92 5.79 14.13
CA TYR A 411 27.75 7.18 13.70
C TYR A 411 26.99 7.28 12.37
N HIS A 412 25.84 7.92 12.40
CA HIS A 412 24.95 8.08 11.23
C HIS A 412 25.07 9.43 10.54
N GLY A 413 25.82 10.38 11.11
CA GLY A 413 25.87 11.77 10.69
C GLY A 413 26.71 12.04 9.44
N GLU A 414 26.81 13.32 9.12
CA GLU A 414 27.73 13.86 8.11
C GLU A 414 29.12 14.04 8.73
N GLY A 415 30.17 13.82 7.94
CA GLY A 415 31.54 13.92 8.42
C GLY A 415 32.55 13.92 7.28
N VAL A 416 33.76 13.51 7.57
CA VAL A 416 34.86 13.39 6.60
C VAL A 416 35.15 11.91 6.40
N LEU A 417 35.34 11.50 5.15
CA LEU A 417 35.66 10.10 4.83
C LEU A 417 37.07 9.74 5.31
N VAL A 418 37.19 8.59 5.98
CA VAL A 418 38.44 7.92 6.35
C VAL A 418 38.42 6.50 5.79
N ASN A 419 39.55 5.85 5.63
CA ASN A 419 39.68 4.48 5.12
C ASN A 419 38.94 4.22 3.79
N SER A 420 38.79 5.25 2.95
CA SER A 420 37.96 5.27 1.74
C SER A 420 38.77 5.46 0.44
N GLY A 421 39.99 4.98 0.39
CA GLY A 421 40.86 5.06 -0.78
C GLY A 421 41.06 6.51 -1.27
N ASP A 422 40.85 6.74 -2.56
CA ASP A 422 40.96 8.06 -3.21
C ASP A 422 39.94 9.10 -2.72
N PHE A 423 38.91 8.68 -2.00
CA PHE A 423 37.87 9.54 -1.46
C PHE A 423 38.11 9.96 0.00
N THR A 424 39.19 9.45 0.62
CA THR A 424 39.58 9.82 1.99
C THR A 424 39.86 11.33 2.08
N GLY A 425 39.32 11.96 3.13
CA GLY A 425 39.46 13.40 3.37
C GLY A 425 38.35 14.26 2.72
N LYS A 426 37.45 13.68 1.92
CA LYS A 426 36.30 14.38 1.37
C LYS A 426 35.15 14.43 2.36
N THR A 427 34.29 15.43 2.23
CA THR A 427 33.03 15.46 2.98
C THR A 427 32.10 14.34 2.49
N THR A 428 31.23 13.83 3.35
CA THR A 428 30.25 12.81 2.97
C THR A 428 29.34 13.26 1.84
N SER A 429 28.99 14.56 1.78
CA SER A 429 28.15 15.11 0.71
C SER A 429 28.86 15.04 -0.65
N ASP A 430 30.09 15.56 -0.74
CA ASP A 430 30.87 15.54 -1.99
C ASP A 430 31.18 14.11 -2.43
N ALA A 431 31.52 13.26 -1.45
CA ALA A 431 31.85 11.87 -1.72
C ALA A 431 30.68 11.06 -2.28
N ARG A 432 29.43 11.33 -1.87
CA ARG A 432 28.25 10.64 -2.43
C ARG A 432 28.16 10.83 -3.93
N GLU A 433 28.26 12.08 -4.39
CA GLU A 433 28.18 12.40 -5.82
C GLU A 433 29.35 11.79 -6.59
N GLU A 434 30.57 11.95 -6.08
CA GLU A 434 31.78 11.48 -6.76
C GLU A 434 31.87 9.95 -6.80
N ILE A 435 31.48 9.25 -5.72
CA ILE A 435 31.44 7.78 -5.69
C ILE A 435 30.41 7.24 -6.68
N VAL A 436 29.22 7.87 -6.76
CA VAL A 436 28.19 7.48 -7.74
C VAL A 436 28.71 7.70 -9.16
N ALA A 437 29.31 8.84 -9.47
CA ALA A 437 29.89 9.12 -10.78
C ALA A 437 31.04 8.14 -11.12
N TRP A 438 31.84 7.77 -10.12
CA TRP A 438 32.88 6.76 -10.29
C TRP A 438 32.28 5.37 -10.61
N LEU A 439 31.26 4.95 -9.86
CA LEU A 439 30.56 3.68 -10.10
C LEU A 439 29.92 3.64 -11.50
N GLU A 440 29.32 4.73 -11.94
CA GLU A 440 28.77 4.87 -13.31
C GLU A 440 29.86 4.72 -14.37
N SER A 441 31.00 5.39 -14.19
CA SER A 441 32.14 5.32 -15.11
C SER A 441 32.71 3.90 -15.26
N LYS A 442 32.61 3.11 -14.20
CA LYS A 442 33.04 1.70 -14.16
C LYS A 442 31.94 0.72 -14.52
N LYS A 443 30.71 1.19 -14.80
CA LYS A 443 29.50 0.35 -15.03
C LYS A 443 29.22 -0.59 -13.85
N ARG A 444 29.42 -0.10 -12.64
CA ARG A 444 29.23 -0.84 -11.38
C ARG A 444 28.12 -0.26 -10.52
N GLY A 445 27.41 0.74 -11.00
CA GLY A 445 26.28 1.35 -10.31
C GLY A 445 25.76 2.57 -11.05
N ALA A 446 24.66 3.12 -10.57
CA ALA A 446 24.06 4.36 -11.07
C ALA A 446 23.24 5.04 -9.99
N ALA A 447 23.08 6.36 -10.11
CA ALA A 447 22.12 7.10 -9.31
C ALA A 447 20.72 6.52 -9.46
N LYS A 448 19.99 6.39 -8.35
CA LYS A 448 18.65 5.82 -8.35
C LYS A 448 17.75 6.48 -7.33
N THR A 449 16.54 6.80 -7.75
CA THR A 449 15.45 7.18 -6.85
C THR A 449 14.51 5.99 -6.67
N THR A 450 14.14 5.69 -5.42
CA THR A 450 13.20 4.64 -5.06
C THR A 450 12.08 5.22 -4.17
N TYR A 451 10.97 4.49 -4.05
CA TYR A 451 9.82 4.89 -3.26
C TYR A 451 9.39 3.76 -2.34
N LYS A 452 8.88 4.09 -1.15
CA LYS A 452 8.18 3.12 -0.29
C LYS A 452 6.83 2.74 -0.88
N MET A 453 6.16 3.71 -1.53
CA MET A 453 4.91 3.50 -2.24
C MET A 453 5.08 2.42 -3.31
N ARG A 454 4.13 1.50 -3.38
CA ARG A 454 4.11 0.42 -4.37
C ARG A 454 2.90 0.57 -5.28
N ASP A 455 2.96 -0.06 -6.45
CA ASP A 455 1.82 -0.11 -7.35
C ASP A 455 0.60 -0.74 -6.69
N TRP A 456 -0.56 -0.18 -6.97
CA TRP A 456 -1.79 -0.57 -6.31
C TRP A 456 -2.34 -1.87 -6.87
N LEU A 457 -2.40 -2.91 -6.02
CA LEU A 457 -3.06 -4.18 -6.32
C LEU A 457 -4.58 -3.99 -6.29
N ILE A 458 -5.24 -4.15 -7.43
CA ILE A 458 -6.69 -3.90 -7.57
C ILE A 458 -7.55 -5.16 -7.66
N SER A 459 -7.01 -6.29 -8.11
CA SER A 459 -7.78 -7.53 -8.21
C SER A 459 -7.87 -8.29 -6.88
N ARG A 460 -9.03 -8.88 -6.56
CA ARG A 460 -9.31 -9.55 -5.28
C ARG A 460 -9.88 -10.97 -5.41
N GLN A 461 -10.12 -11.48 -6.60
CA GLN A 461 -10.73 -12.81 -6.88
C GLN A 461 -12.04 -13.03 -6.12
N ARG A 462 -12.86 -11.99 -6.01
CA ARG A 462 -14.18 -12.02 -5.36
C ARG A 462 -15.27 -11.79 -6.40
N TYR A 463 -16.50 -12.22 -6.09
CA TYR A 463 -17.63 -12.03 -6.97
C TYR A 463 -18.16 -10.59 -6.92
N TRP A 464 -18.39 -10.06 -5.71
CA TRP A 464 -19.07 -8.77 -5.56
C TRP A 464 -18.13 -7.58 -5.78
N GLY A 465 -18.00 -7.18 -7.02
CA GLY A 465 -17.14 -6.09 -7.47
C GLY A 465 -17.33 -5.78 -8.94
N ALA A 466 -16.87 -4.61 -9.38
CA ALA A 466 -16.91 -4.26 -10.80
C ALA A 466 -16.01 -5.22 -11.60
N PRO A 467 -16.54 -5.92 -12.63
CA PRO A 467 -15.72 -6.78 -13.47
C PRO A 467 -14.61 -5.99 -14.18
N ILE A 468 -13.42 -6.56 -14.22
CA ILE A 468 -12.31 -5.99 -14.99
C ILE A 468 -12.61 -6.23 -16.48
N PRO A 469 -12.70 -5.16 -17.31
CA PRO A 469 -13.18 -5.25 -18.70
C PRO A 469 -12.07 -5.69 -19.66
N ILE A 470 -11.51 -6.89 -19.43
CA ILE A 470 -10.43 -7.48 -20.22
C ILE A 470 -10.84 -8.88 -20.70
N ILE A 471 -10.66 -9.11 -21.99
CA ILE A 471 -10.78 -10.42 -22.62
C ILE A 471 -9.39 -11.05 -22.69
N HIS A 472 -9.23 -12.26 -22.18
CA HIS A 472 -8.01 -13.03 -22.31
C HIS A 472 -8.08 -13.87 -23.57
N CYS A 473 -7.38 -13.45 -24.63
CA CYS A 473 -7.27 -14.15 -25.89
C CYS A 473 -5.97 -14.96 -25.93
N GLU A 474 -6.03 -16.21 -26.35
CA GLU A 474 -4.84 -17.07 -26.45
C GLU A 474 -3.82 -16.53 -27.45
N GLU A 475 -4.29 -15.91 -28.54
CA GLU A 475 -3.44 -15.37 -29.60
C GLU A 475 -2.95 -13.94 -29.29
N HIS A 476 -3.83 -13.07 -28.75
CA HIS A 476 -3.55 -11.64 -28.55
C HIS A 476 -3.25 -11.25 -27.09
N GLY A 477 -3.32 -12.19 -26.15
CA GLY A 477 -3.14 -11.94 -24.74
C GLY A 477 -4.32 -11.17 -24.11
N ALA A 478 -4.03 -10.16 -23.30
CA ALA A 478 -5.05 -9.33 -22.65
C ALA A 478 -5.53 -8.23 -23.61
N VAL A 479 -6.82 -8.23 -23.94
CA VAL A 479 -7.46 -7.26 -24.85
C VAL A 479 -8.58 -6.53 -24.10
N ALA A 480 -8.57 -5.19 -24.15
CA ALA A 480 -9.62 -4.40 -23.52
C ALA A 480 -10.96 -4.57 -24.26
N VAL A 481 -12.05 -4.65 -23.49
CA VAL A 481 -13.41 -4.56 -24.06
C VAL A 481 -13.57 -3.19 -24.72
N PRO A 482 -14.16 -3.09 -25.93
CA PRO A 482 -14.47 -1.81 -26.58
C PRO A 482 -15.32 -0.91 -25.68
N GLU A 483 -15.03 0.41 -25.70
CA GLU A 483 -15.69 1.36 -24.79
C GLU A 483 -17.21 1.46 -25.01
N ASP A 484 -17.66 1.28 -26.22
CA ASP A 484 -19.08 1.25 -26.62
C ASP A 484 -19.84 -0.01 -26.17
N GLN A 485 -19.11 -1.03 -25.71
CA GLN A 485 -19.66 -2.27 -25.16
C GLN A 485 -19.65 -2.28 -23.61
N LEU A 486 -19.24 -1.20 -22.97
CA LEU A 486 -19.32 -1.05 -21.52
C LEU A 486 -20.75 -0.66 -21.09
N PRO A 487 -21.25 -1.14 -19.94
CA PRO A 487 -20.53 -1.96 -18.96
C PRO A 487 -20.49 -3.46 -19.29
N VAL A 488 -19.40 -4.13 -18.93
CA VAL A 488 -19.41 -5.57 -18.71
C VAL A 488 -20.19 -5.82 -17.42
N VAL A 489 -21.42 -6.30 -17.58
CA VAL A 489 -22.33 -6.47 -16.43
C VAL A 489 -21.92 -7.68 -15.61
N LEU A 490 -21.90 -7.52 -14.26
CA LEU A 490 -21.69 -8.62 -13.32
C LEU A 490 -22.85 -9.64 -13.46
N PRO A 491 -22.56 -10.90 -13.86
CA PRO A 491 -23.62 -11.88 -14.04
C PRO A 491 -24.19 -12.32 -12.69
N GLU A 492 -25.50 -12.60 -12.64
CA GLU A 492 -26.12 -13.22 -11.49
C GLU A 492 -25.73 -14.69 -11.41
N ILE A 493 -25.24 -15.13 -10.25
CA ILE A 493 -24.87 -16.51 -9.97
C ILE A 493 -25.45 -16.96 -8.63
N GLU A 494 -25.77 -18.23 -8.51
CA GLU A 494 -26.30 -18.82 -7.26
C GLU A 494 -25.21 -19.05 -6.22
N ASP A 495 -24.04 -19.58 -6.66
CA ASP A 495 -22.88 -19.84 -5.79
C ASP A 495 -21.79 -18.80 -6.01
N TYR A 496 -21.86 -17.74 -5.20
CA TYR A 496 -20.87 -16.66 -5.18
C TYR A 496 -19.81 -16.82 -4.07
N ALA A 497 -19.88 -17.89 -3.29
CA ALA A 497 -18.90 -18.13 -2.23
C ALA A 497 -17.50 -18.41 -2.82
N PRO A 498 -16.44 -17.83 -2.25
CA PRO A 498 -15.07 -18.06 -2.73
C PRO A 498 -14.64 -19.50 -2.52
N LYS A 499 -14.16 -20.17 -3.57
CA LYS A 499 -13.77 -21.59 -3.55
C LYS A 499 -12.43 -21.84 -2.85
N GLY A 500 -11.55 -20.85 -2.74
CA GLY A 500 -10.26 -20.95 -2.06
C GLY A 500 -9.09 -21.42 -2.94
N ASP A 501 -9.33 -21.64 -4.22
CA ASP A 501 -8.31 -22.00 -5.22
C ASP A 501 -7.55 -20.79 -5.78
N GLY A 502 -7.91 -19.59 -5.35
CA GLY A 502 -7.33 -18.33 -5.82
C GLY A 502 -7.97 -17.79 -7.09
N LYS A 503 -9.08 -18.40 -7.53
CA LYS A 503 -9.87 -17.92 -8.66
C LYS A 503 -11.14 -17.21 -8.19
N SER A 504 -11.69 -16.39 -9.05
CA SER A 504 -13.02 -15.79 -8.83
C SER A 504 -14.11 -16.87 -8.85
N ALA A 505 -15.22 -16.63 -8.15
CA ALA A 505 -16.42 -17.47 -8.29
C ALA A 505 -17.00 -17.48 -9.72
N LEU A 506 -16.56 -16.54 -10.57
CA LEU A 506 -16.91 -16.46 -11.99
C LEU A 506 -16.00 -17.30 -12.89
N ALA A 507 -14.91 -17.90 -12.36
CA ALA A 507 -13.95 -18.70 -13.15
C ALA A 507 -14.38 -20.16 -13.33
#